data_93743dff5b62fe54ae8f637c2b5d1fd9
#
_entry.id   93743dff5b62fe54ae8f637c2b5d1fd9
#
_cell.length_a   1.000
_cell.length_b   1.000
_cell.length_c   1.000
_cell.angle_alpha   90.00
_cell.angle_beta   90.00
_cell.angle_gamma   90.00
#
_symmetry.space_group_name_H-M   'P 1'
#
loop_
_entity.id
_entity.type
_entity.pdbx_description
1 polymer ?
#
loop_
_entity_poly.entity_id
_entity_poly.type
_entity_poly.pdbx_seq_one_letter_code
_entity_poly.pdbx_strand_id
1 'polypeptide(L)'
;LWASSVLEKLYSKDLVIPPALKWKTVSIEEYLRVYRESISDIYSFWEREARELVWIKPWSIIVTGDPPKTRWFINGSLNAYYNIISKHRDNWVWSKIALIWEGEEGDAKAITYSELDVLVNRVASALRAYGVKPGDWIILYTPPLIESLVVMLASVKIGAPFEPIFTGFGYWELAKRIVKRSSKIIFTVDSYYRRGKIVNTLETVRRATEYSGFKGKVVVIERIGPPSLKSNEIAFSDFTRESSVLVEDYVAESTHPLFGLHSGYIDDYKPITHPTGGFLVQVYSTSKWIGLRPRDTYFCTVWPGWITGVSYVVFGPLMIGSTVILYDGGPDYPSWDRWWSIIEDYAVTLLLTTSGALRVLSRQGDNYVLKHNLDTLRAILVTAEPLEADVWWWTYRIIGTGRTPLITSIPRELTGRIPVVNMYIQSEIGTFITGNLVNYTFPPIIPGSTGPPIPGFHIDIVDSNGKSVVENIGELVLREPWPSMLIEYPEEYVEKWRYGYYRTGDYAYSTREGYIYVLGRLDGVIKSSGYRISPGSIEKALKDLLGVEVTVLKCRDPMRFESIIAICVESPNCSEIKQATRTLLGPIVEPIIVATAPLKTIFELRNNRNIVLEECSLNAINKLLSEGLN
;
A
#
# COMPACT_ATOMS: atom_id res chain seq x y z
N LEU A 1 -20.80 17.72 -7.78
CA LEU A 1 -20.76 17.41 -9.22
C LEU A 1 -19.69 16.35 -9.52
N TRP A 2 -18.40 16.55 -9.11
CA TRP A 2 -17.33 15.59 -9.39
C TRP A 2 -17.62 14.19 -8.81
N ALA A 3 -17.96 14.09 -7.51
CA ALA A 3 -18.24 12.81 -6.86
C ALA A 3 -19.42 12.08 -7.52
N SER A 4 -20.46 12.82 -7.96
CA SER A 4 -21.59 12.24 -8.68
C SER A 4 -21.17 11.65 -10.04
N SER A 5 -20.31 12.35 -10.80
CA SER A 5 -19.84 11.84 -12.09
C SER A 5 -18.89 10.66 -11.97
N VAL A 6 -18.15 10.55 -10.86
CA VAL A 6 -17.35 9.36 -10.55
C VAL A 6 -18.26 8.20 -10.18
N LEU A 7 -19.29 8.44 -9.36
CA LEU A 7 -20.24 7.40 -9.00
C LEU A 7 -20.94 6.80 -10.21
N GLU A 8 -21.36 7.61 -11.19
CA GLU A 8 -21.99 7.14 -12.43
C GLU A 8 -21.09 6.16 -13.21
N LYS A 9 -19.78 6.35 -13.16
CA LYS A 9 -18.81 5.44 -13.83
C LYS A 9 -18.53 4.15 -13.02
N LEU A 10 -18.61 4.23 -11.71
CA LEU A 10 -18.32 3.09 -10.83
C LEU A 10 -19.55 2.25 -10.53
N TYR A 11 -20.72 2.88 -10.46
CA TYR A 11 -21.94 2.23 -10.01
C TYR A 11 -22.42 1.17 -11.01
N SER A 12 -22.65 -0.04 -10.52
CA SER A 12 -23.32 -1.11 -11.24
C SER A 12 -24.42 -1.69 -10.37
N LYS A 13 -25.52 -2.10 -11.00
CA LYS A 13 -26.62 -2.85 -10.33
C LYS A 13 -26.44 -4.35 -10.46
N ASP A 14 -25.47 -4.81 -11.24
CA ASP A 14 -25.24 -6.22 -11.49
C ASP A 14 -24.67 -6.90 -10.25
N LEU A 15 -25.34 -7.93 -9.77
CA LEU A 15 -24.81 -8.81 -8.75
C LEU A 15 -24.12 -9.98 -9.43
N VAL A 16 -22.83 -10.16 -9.15
CA VAL A 16 -22.03 -11.25 -9.65
C VAL A 16 -21.82 -12.28 -8.55
N ILE A 17 -22.31 -13.48 -8.78
CA ILE A 17 -22.09 -14.62 -7.89
C ILE A 17 -20.93 -15.43 -8.45
N PRO A 18 -19.78 -15.46 -7.78
CA PRO A 18 -18.63 -16.25 -8.22
C PRO A 18 -18.99 -17.74 -8.24
N PRO A 19 -18.46 -18.52 -9.18
CA PRO A 19 -18.65 -19.96 -9.19
C PRO A 19 -18.15 -20.61 -7.90
N ALA A 20 -18.92 -21.52 -7.35
CA ALA A 20 -18.67 -22.18 -6.06
C ALA A 20 -17.46 -23.16 -6.06
N LEU A 21 -16.81 -23.40 -7.18
CA LEU A 21 -15.72 -24.38 -7.30
C LEU A 21 -14.50 -24.09 -6.41
N LYS A 22 -14.15 -22.81 -6.24
CA LYS A 22 -12.98 -22.39 -5.45
C LYS A 22 -13.35 -21.72 -4.13
N TRP A 23 -14.61 -21.29 -3.97
CA TRP A 23 -15.12 -20.57 -2.82
C TRP A 23 -16.53 -21.02 -2.45
N LYS A 24 -16.81 -21.10 -1.14
CA LYS A 24 -18.18 -21.25 -0.66
C LYS A 24 -18.85 -19.87 -0.73
N THR A 25 -20.01 -19.80 -1.38
CA THR A 25 -20.82 -18.57 -1.42
C THR A 25 -21.74 -18.47 -0.21
N VAL A 26 -21.99 -17.26 0.23
CA VAL A 26 -22.95 -16.89 1.29
C VAL A 26 -23.84 -15.76 0.79
N SER A 27 -25.01 -15.56 1.40
CA SER A 27 -25.83 -14.39 1.08
C SER A 27 -25.23 -13.10 1.68
N ILE A 28 -25.59 -11.96 1.14
CA ILE A 28 -25.18 -10.67 1.72
C ILE A 28 -25.73 -10.49 3.14
N GLU A 29 -26.93 -11.01 3.42
CA GLU A 29 -27.56 -10.95 4.74
C GLU A 29 -26.76 -11.80 5.76
N GLU A 30 -26.27 -12.98 5.35
CA GLU A 30 -25.42 -13.81 6.20
C GLU A 30 -24.08 -13.10 6.51
N TYR A 31 -23.47 -12.48 5.49
CA TYR A 31 -22.28 -11.64 5.67
C TYR A 31 -22.55 -10.49 6.66
N LEU A 32 -23.59 -9.71 6.43
CA LEU A 32 -23.93 -8.55 7.27
C LEU A 32 -24.31 -8.96 8.70
N ARG A 33 -24.81 -10.16 8.91
CA ARG A 33 -25.02 -10.71 10.26
C ARG A 33 -23.70 -10.83 11.01
N VAL A 34 -22.69 -11.45 10.40
CA VAL A 34 -21.34 -11.59 10.99
C VAL A 34 -20.72 -10.20 11.24
N TYR A 35 -20.87 -9.28 10.31
CA TYR A 35 -20.42 -7.90 10.48
C TYR A 35 -21.10 -7.22 11.69
N ARG A 36 -22.44 -7.23 11.77
CA ARG A 36 -23.17 -6.61 12.87
C ARG A 36 -22.82 -7.23 14.22
N GLU A 37 -22.64 -8.53 14.30
CA GLU A 37 -22.16 -9.21 15.49
C GLU A 37 -20.79 -8.68 15.93
N SER A 38 -19.88 -8.40 14.99
CA SER A 38 -18.53 -7.92 15.27
C SER A 38 -18.50 -6.48 15.82
N ILE A 39 -19.45 -5.64 15.41
CA ILE A 39 -19.52 -4.23 15.85
C ILE A 39 -20.47 -4.00 17.02
N SER A 40 -21.32 -4.97 17.36
CA SER A 40 -22.21 -4.87 18.54
C SER A 40 -21.43 -4.82 19.85
N ASP A 41 -20.28 -5.50 19.90
CA ASP A 41 -19.26 -5.39 20.93
C ASP A 41 -17.86 -5.52 20.27
N ILE A 42 -17.40 -4.41 19.75
CA ILE A 42 -16.16 -4.34 18.98
C ILE A 42 -14.92 -4.67 19.83
N TYR A 43 -14.98 -4.39 21.13
CA TYR A 43 -13.86 -4.66 22.05
C TYR A 43 -13.72 -6.16 22.31
N SER A 44 -14.82 -6.86 22.58
CA SER A 44 -14.82 -8.32 22.71
C SER A 44 -14.48 -9.02 21.39
N PHE A 45 -14.87 -8.45 20.24
CA PHE A 45 -14.45 -8.97 18.93
C PHE A 45 -12.93 -8.95 18.81
N TRP A 46 -12.29 -7.80 19.03
CA TRP A 46 -10.84 -7.66 18.89
C TRP A 46 -10.07 -8.40 19.99
N GLU A 47 -10.64 -8.53 21.19
CA GLU A 47 -10.07 -9.38 22.22
C GLU A 47 -10.00 -10.85 21.78
N ARG A 48 -11.06 -11.36 21.17
CA ARG A 48 -11.10 -12.73 20.64
C ARG A 48 -10.06 -12.91 19.52
N GLU A 49 -9.96 -11.97 18.59
CA GLU A 49 -8.95 -12.00 17.55
C GLU A 49 -7.51 -11.94 18.12
N ALA A 50 -7.28 -11.17 19.18
CA ALA A 50 -5.97 -11.08 19.84
C ALA A 50 -5.53 -12.39 20.48
N ARG A 51 -6.47 -13.23 20.96
CA ARG A 51 -6.17 -14.53 21.54
C ARG A 51 -5.62 -15.56 20.54
N GLU A 52 -5.69 -15.27 19.26
CA GLU A 52 -5.08 -16.11 18.21
C GLU A 52 -3.57 -15.89 18.07
N LEU A 53 -3.02 -14.82 18.65
CA LEU A 53 -1.59 -14.59 18.74
C LEU A 53 -1.01 -15.14 20.03
N VAL A 54 0.28 -15.46 20.01
CA VAL A 54 1.01 -15.89 21.22
C VAL A 54 1.52 -14.67 21.96
N TRP A 55 1.03 -14.48 23.17
CA TRP A 55 1.45 -13.43 24.09
C TRP A 55 2.36 -14.02 25.17
N ILE A 56 3.49 -13.36 25.44
CA ILE A 56 4.37 -13.71 26.57
C ILE A 56 3.69 -13.31 27.87
N LYS A 57 3.08 -12.13 27.90
CA LYS A 57 2.23 -11.65 28.98
C LYS A 57 0.93 -11.15 28.38
N PRO A 58 -0.22 -11.73 28.74
CA PRO A 58 -1.52 -11.21 28.32
C PRO A 58 -1.74 -9.77 28.82
N TRP A 59 -2.59 -9.05 28.12
CA TRP A 59 -3.03 -7.70 28.52
C TRP A 59 -3.91 -7.76 29.77
N SER A 60 -3.88 -6.69 30.55
CA SER A 60 -4.77 -6.52 31.72
C SER A 60 -5.96 -5.60 31.42
N ILE A 61 -5.84 -4.75 30.42
CA ILE A 61 -6.88 -3.84 29.95
C ILE A 61 -6.90 -3.91 28.42
N ILE A 62 -8.08 -4.17 27.84
CA ILE A 62 -8.24 -4.30 26.37
C ILE A 62 -7.92 -2.97 25.68
N VAL A 63 -8.50 -1.88 26.16
CA VAL A 63 -8.40 -0.55 25.57
C VAL A 63 -8.42 0.52 26.65
N THR A 64 -7.68 1.62 26.42
CA THR A 64 -7.68 2.80 27.29
C THR A 64 -7.49 4.07 26.47
N GLY A 65 -7.94 5.19 27.04
CA GLY A 65 -7.86 6.52 26.42
C GLY A 65 -8.90 6.75 25.32
N ASP A 66 -9.21 8.00 25.10
CA ASP A 66 -10.12 8.42 24.03
C ASP A 66 -9.35 8.68 22.72
N PRO A 67 -9.99 8.46 21.55
CA PRO A 67 -9.37 8.81 20.27
C PRO A 67 -8.93 10.29 20.20
N PRO A 68 -7.78 10.58 19.59
CA PRO A 68 -6.83 9.68 18.94
C PRO A 68 -5.80 9.02 19.88
N LYS A 69 -5.90 9.23 21.18
CA LYS A 69 -4.97 8.69 22.19
C LYS A 69 -5.28 7.26 22.63
N THR A 70 -6.25 6.61 22.02
CA THR A 70 -6.62 5.23 22.32
C THR A 70 -5.45 4.27 22.17
N ARG A 71 -5.27 3.38 23.16
CA ARG A 71 -4.25 2.34 23.16
C ARG A 71 -4.89 0.99 23.48
N TRP A 72 -4.42 -0.06 22.79
CA TRP A 72 -4.97 -1.41 22.87
C TRP A 72 -4.02 -2.37 23.56
N PHE A 73 -4.59 -3.39 24.23
CA PHE A 73 -3.89 -4.51 24.88
C PHE A 73 -2.84 -4.06 25.90
N ILE A 74 -3.27 -3.18 26.80
CA ILE A 74 -2.40 -2.53 27.80
C ILE A 74 -1.77 -3.54 28.74
N ASN A 75 -0.49 -3.36 29.05
CA ASN A 75 0.37 -4.26 29.84
C ASN A 75 0.58 -5.63 29.18
N GLY A 76 0.06 -5.84 27.99
CA GLY A 76 0.37 -7.02 27.19
C GLY A 76 1.74 -6.91 26.55
N SER A 77 2.46 -8.04 26.48
CA SER A 77 3.72 -8.12 25.74
C SER A 77 3.79 -9.40 24.92
N LEU A 78 4.42 -9.29 23.75
CA LEU A 78 4.52 -10.39 22.82
C LEU A 78 5.87 -10.37 22.11
N ASN A 79 6.28 -11.54 21.63
CA ASN A 79 7.37 -11.66 20.69
C ASN A 79 6.80 -11.48 19.27
N ALA A 80 7.06 -10.33 18.66
CA ALA A 80 6.55 -10.02 17.32
C ALA A 80 7.12 -11.00 16.27
N TYR A 81 8.43 -11.23 16.29
CA TYR A 81 9.09 -12.12 15.33
C TYR A 81 8.60 -13.58 15.46
N TYR A 82 8.35 -14.05 16.70
CA TYR A 82 7.74 -15.36 16.92
C TYR A 82 6.39 -15.47 16.21
N ASN A 83 5.52 -14.48 16.38
CA ASN A 83 4.19 -14.49 15.78
C ASN A 83 4.20 -14.39 14.25
N ILE A 84 5.29 -13.86 13.66
CA ILE A 84 5.41 -13.75 12.21
C ILE A 84 6.06 -14.99 11.59
N ILE A 85 7.18 -15.45 12.14
CA ILE A 85 8.05 -16.47 11.55
C ILE A 85 8.23 -17.70 12.45
N SER A 86 8.71 -17.52 13.69
CA SER A 86 9.22 -18.63 14.49
C SER A 86 8.16 -19.65 14.89
N LYS A 87 6.88 -19.25 14.97
CA LYS A 87 5.74 -20.17 15.23
C LYS A 87 5.59 -21.28 14.19
N HIS A 88 6.21 -21.11 13.02
CA HIS A 88 6.16 -22.12 11.95
C HIS A 88 7.21 -23.23 12.11
N ARG A 89 8.14 -23.13 13.09
CA ARG A 89 9.23 -24.10 13.28
C ARG A 89 8.75 -25.52 13.51
N ASP A 90 7.61 -25.68 14.17
CA ASP A 90 7.09 -26.98 14.57
C ASP A 90 6.02 -27.54 13.60
N ASN A 91 5.90 -26.96 12.41
CA ASN A 91 4.94 -27.42 11.41
C ASN A 91 5.54 -27.43 9.98
N TRP A 92 4.78 -27.97 9.02
CA TRP A 92 5.22 -28.16 7.64
C TRP A 92 5.58 -26.86 6.90
N VAL A 93 5.10 -25.70 7.34
CA VAL A 93 5.40 -24.39 6.74
C VAL A 93 6.90 -24.08 6.86
N TRP A 94 7.58 -24.61 7.89
CA TRP A 94 9.00 -24.34 8.10
C TRP A 94 9.88 -24.75 6.92
N SER A 95 9.55 -25.85 6.27
CA SER A 95 10.28 -26.38 5.10
C SER A 95 9.79 -25.83 3.78
N LYS A 96 8.67 -25.08 3.81
CA LYS A 96 8.05 -24.51 2.62
C LYS A 96 8.80 -23.27 2.17
N ILE A 97 8.74 -22.95 0.88
CA ILE A 97 9.21 -21.69 0.33
C ILE A 97 8.42 -20.53 0.99
N ALA A 98 9.14 -19.60 1.59
CA ALA A 98 8.61 -18.38 2.18
C ALA A 98 8.55 -17.26 1.14
N LEU A 99 9.68 -17.03 0.44
CA LEU A 99 9.85 -15.96 -0.53
C LEU A 99 10.35 -16.51 -1.85
N ILE A 100 9.76 -16.02 -2.94
CA ILE A 100 10.28 -16.13 -4.29
C ILE A 100 10.52 -14.70 -4.76
N TRP A 101 11.76 -14.41 -5.16
CA TRP A 101 12.08 -13.14 -5.77
C TRP A 101 12.43 -13.35 -7.23
N GLU A 102 11.96 -12.45 -8.08
CA GLU A 102 12.29 -12.39 -9.49
C GLU A 102 12.65 -10.96 -9.88
N GLY A 103 13.80 -10.80 -10.53
CA GLY A 103 14.27 -9.55 -11.07
C GLY A 103 13.66 -9.23 -12.44
N GLU A 104 13.69 -7.96 -12.82
CA GLU A 104 13.16 -7.50 -14.10
C GLU A 104 13.86 -8.19 -15.28
N GLU A 105 15.16 -8.52 -15.14
CA GLU A 105 15.97 -9.20 -16.16
C GLU A 105 15.80 -10.73 -16.16
N GLY A 106 14.94 -11.28 -15.29
CA GLY A 106 14.63 -12.71 -15.25
C GLY A 106 15.50 -13.54 -14.31
N ASP A 107 16.40 -12.91 -13.57
CA ASP A 107 17.09 -13.57 -12.46
C ASP A 107 16.11 -13.86 -11.32
N ALA A 108 16.24 -15.02 -10.67
CA ALA A 108 15.29 -15.45 -9.65
C ALA A 108 15.99 -16.15 -8.48
N LYS A 109 15.38 -16.06 -7.30
CA LYS A 109 15.83 -16.74 -6.08
C LYS A 109 14.62 -17.12 -5.23
N ALA A 110 14.67 -18.30 -4.64
CA ALA A 110 13.67 -18.75 -3.68
C ALA A 110 14.33 -19.16 -2.37
N ILE A 111 13.68 -18.89 -1.25
CA ILE A 111 14.13 -19.32 0.08
C ILE A 111 12.96 -19.86 0.89
N THR A 112 13.23 -20.87 1.71
CA THR A 112 12.29 -21.45 2.66
C THR A 112 12.13 -20.58 3.91
N TYR A 113 11.11 -20.86 4.75
CA TYR A 113 10.96 -20.21 6.05
C TYR A 113 12.18 -20.42 6.95
N SER A 114 12.77 -21.62 6.92
CA SER A 114 13.98 -21.93 7.69
C SER A 114 15.20 -21.13 7.21
N GLU A 115 15.39 -20.98 5.90
CA GLU A 115 16.46 -20.15 5.34
C GLU A 115 16.24 -18.67 5.61
N LEU A 116 14.98 -18.21 5.54
CA LEU A 116 14.61 -16.85 5.92
C LEU A 116 14.98 -16.57 7.37
N ASP A 117 14.69 -17.49 8.29
CA ASP A 117 15.05 -17.36 9.72
C ASP A 117 16.59 -17.24 9.91
N VAL A 118 17.37 -18.02 9.18
CA VAL A 118 18.85 -17.91 9.23
C VAL A 118 19.33 -16.55 8.75
N LEU A 119 18.81 -16.05 7.64
CA LEU A 119 19.18 -14.74 7.10
C LEU A 119 18.77 -13.60 8.05
N VAL A 120 17.57 -13.68 8.62
CA VAL A 120 17.07 -12.69 9.61
C VAL A 120 17.97 -12.68 10.85
N ASN A 121 18.36 -13.84 11.38
CA ASN A 121 19.27 -13.90 12.53
C ASN A 121 20.63 -13.27 12.24
N ARG A 122 21.21 -13.49 11.05
CA ARG A 122 22.47 -12.87 10.63
C ARG A 122 22.37 -11.34 10.60
N VAL A 123 21.33 -10.81 9.96
CA VAL A 123 21.13 -9.35 9.90
C VAL A 123 20.82 -8.76 11.27
N ALA A 124 20.03 -9.43 12.09
CA ALA A 124 19.74 -9.01 13.47
C ALA A 124 21.01 -8.96 14.35
N SER A 125 21.89 -9.94 14.19
CA SER A 125 23.21 -9.98 14.87
C SER A 125 24.09 -8.80 14.41
N ALA A 126 24.15 -8.55 13.11
CA ALA A 126 24.90 -7.43 12.55
C ALA A 126 24.36 -6.09 13.05
N LEU A 127 23.04 -5.89 13.05
CA LEU A 127 22.40 -4.67 13.57
C LEU A 127 22.80 -4.41 15.03
N ARG A 128 22.76 -5.44 15.90
CA ARG A 128 23.21 -5.33 17.30
C ARG A 128 24.71 -4.99 17.41
N ALA A 129 25.55 -5.62 16.58
CA ALA A 129 26.99 -5.35 16.54
C ALA A 129 27.30 -3.89 16.14
N TYR A 130 26.48 -3.31 15.27
CA TYR A 130 26.54 -1.88 14.91
C TYR A 130 25.84 -0.96 15.91
N GLY A 131 25.45 -1.48 17.08
CA GLY A 131 24.92 -0.69 18.19
C GLY A 131 23.45 -0.28 18.06
N VAL A 132 22.67 -0.94 17.18
CA VAL A 132 21.22 -0.73 17.09
C VAL A 132 20.54 -1.36 18.30
N LYS A 133 19.72 -0.56 18.98
CA LYS A 133 18.98 -0.94 20.21
C LYS A 133 17.48 -0.95 19.93
N PRO A 134 16.68 -1.60 20.78
CA PRO A 134 15.21 -1.47 20.72
C PRO A 134 14.79 0.01 20.71
N GLY A 135 13.88 0.35 19.83
CA GLY A 135 13.42 1.72 19.62
C GLY A 135 14.24 2.59 18.65
N ASP A 136 15.46 2.17 18.26
CA ASP A 136 16.24 2.86 17.23
C ASP A 136 15.63 2.65 15.84
N TRP A 137 15.46 3.72 15.07
CA TRP A 137 14.87 3.65 13.73
C TRP A 137 15.85 3.16 12.68
N ILE A 138 15.35 2.30 11.79
CA ILE A 138 16.05 1.81 10.60
C ILE A 138 15.31 2.31 9.37
N ILE A 139 16.03 2.93 8.44
CA ILE A 139 15.46 3.39 7.16
C ILE A 139 15.85 2.42 6.05
N LEU A 140 14.87 2.05 5.21
CA LEU A 140 15.08 1.25 4.01
C LEU A 140 14.65 2.06 2.77
N TYR A 141 15.58 2.27 1.86
CA TYR A 141 15.32 2.84 0.54
C TYR A 141 15.76 1.84 -0.53
N THR A 142 14.94 0.79 -0.70
CA THR A 142 15.26 -0.40 -1.48
C THR A 142 14.09 -0.83 -2.38
N PRO A 143 14.36 -1.43 -3.56
CA PRO A 143 13.33 -2.12 -4.31
C PRO A 143 12.89 -3.41 -3.61
N PRO A 144 11.86 -4.13 -4.13
CA PRO A 144 11.40 -5.41 -3.58
C PRO A 144 12.43 -6.53 -3.75
N LEU A 145 13.23 -6.76 -2.71
CA LEU A 145 14.26 -7.80 -2.63
C LEU A 145 14.04 -8.69 -1.40
N ILE A 146 14.61 -9.90 -1.43
CA ILE A 146 14.64 -10.78 -0.24
C ILE A 146 15.38 -10.07 0.90
N GLU A 147 16.52 -9.47 0.62
CA GLU A 147 17.35 -8.74 1.59
C GLU A 147 16.57 -7.60 2.26
N SER A 148 15.69 -6.91 1.53
CA SER A 148 14.83 -5.85 2.08
C SER A 148 13.85 -6.38 3.13
N LEU A 149 13.18 -7.52 2.85
CA LEU A 149 12.30 -8.16 3.82
C LEU A 149 13.08 -8.73 5.00
N VAL A 150 14.26 -9.31 4.76
CA VAL A 150 15.13 -9.81 5.82
C VAL A 150 15.52 -8.69 6.79
N VAL A 151 15.87 -7.50 6.29
CA VAL A 151 16.19 -6.33 7.13
C VAL A 151 14.97 -5.89 7.95
N MET A 152 13.78 -5.80 7.35
CA MET A 152 12.56 -5.43 8.07
C MET A 152 12.25 -6.43 9.20
N LEU A 153 12.33 -7.73 8.92
CA LEU A 153 12.08 -8.78 9.92
C LEU A 153 13.17 -8.83 10.99
N ALA A 154 14.43 -8.59 10.64
CA ALA A 154 15.54 -8.48 11.59
C ALA A 154 15.36 -7.28 12.53
N SER A 155 14.85 -6.16 12.00
CA SER A 155 14.50 -4.98 12.79
C SER A 155 13.44 -5.32 13.83
N VAL A 156 12.35 -5.98 13.40
CA VAL A 156 11.28 -6.47 14.30
C VAL A 156 11.83 -7.41 15.37
N LYS A 157 12.74 -8.33 14.99
CA LYS A 157 13.32 -9.32 15.89
C LYS A 157 14.10 -8.69 17.04
N ILE A 158 14.76 -7.56 16.81
CA ILE A 158 15.53 -6.85 17.84
C ILE A 158 14.78 -5.68 18.50
N GLY A 159 13.50 -5.45 18.13
CA GLY A 159 12.69 -4.36 18.66
C GLY A 159 13.01 -2.98 18.09
N ALA A 160 13.69 -2.90 16.95
CA ALA A 160 13.98 -1.66 16.25
C ALA A 160 12.87 -1.38 15.24
N PRO A 161 12.15 -0.25 15.33
CA PRO A 161 11.17 0.12 14.32
C PRO A 161 11.84 0.46 12.99
N PHE A 162 11.19 0.15 11.89
CA PHE A 162 11.69 0.46 10.56
C PHE A 162 10.74 1.39 9.78
N GLU A 163 11.30 2.14 8.85
CA GLU A 163 10.52 2.90 7.88
C GLU A 163 10.97 2.55 6.45
N PRO A 164 10.13 1.83 5.67
CA PRO A 164 10.41 1.53 4.28
C PRO A 164 9.98 2.72 3.43
N ILE A 165 10.86 3.16 2.54
CA ILE A 165 10.64 4.31 1.68
C ILE A 165 10.65 3.86 0.22
N PHE A 166 9.64 4.27 -0.53
CA PHE A 166 9.53 3.95 -1.94
C PHE A 166 10.66 4.59 -2.76
N THR A 167 11.37 3.78 -3.56
CA THR A 167 12.53 4.22 -4.37
C THR A 167 12.19 5.21 -5.50
N GLY A 168 10.91 5.48 -5.73
CA GLY A 168 10.45 6.54 -6.63
C GLY A 168 10.45 7.94 -6.02
N PHE A 169 10.74 8.09 -4.72
CA PHE A 169 10.92 9.40 -4.11
C PHE A 169 12.32 9.96 -4.39
N GLY A 170 12.43 11.28 -4.54
CA GLY A 170 13.71 11.96 -4.72
C GLY A 170 14.51 12.11 -3.42
N TYR A 171 15.76 12.56 -3.54
CA TYR A 171 16.68 12.70 -2.39
C TYR A 171 16.18 13.65 -1.30
N TRP A 172 15.43 14.69 -1.66
CA TRP A 172 14.85 15.65 -0.71
C TRP A 172 13.87 14.97 0.24
N GLU A 173 12.98 14.15 -0.30
CA GLU A 173 11.99 13.44 0.49
C GLU A 173 12.64 12.39 1.41
N LEU A 174 13.68 11.73 0.92
CA LEU A 174 14.47 10.81 1.73
C LEU A 174 15.20 11.56 2.86
N ALA A 175 15.79 12.73 2.59
CA ALA A 175 16.50 13.53 3.58
C ALA A 175 15.60 13.96 4.75
N LYS A 176 14.36 14.38 4.48
CA LYS A 176 13.38 14.75 5.52
C LYS A 176 13.11 13.58 6.47
N ARG A 177 12.96 12.37 5.94
CA ARG A 177 12.71 11.15 6.72
C ARG A 177 13.92 10.78 7.58
N ILE A 178 15.13 10.87 7.03
CA ILE A 178 16.38 10.64 7.76
C ILE A 178 16.47 11.55 8.99
N VAL A 179 16.23 12.85 8.80
CA VAL A 179 16.28 13.84 9.90
C VAL A 179 15.19 13.55 10.94
N LYS A 180 13.96 13.36 10.49
CA LYS A 180 12.81 13.22 11.40
C LYS A 180 12.88 11.96 12.24
N ARG A 181 13.33 10.83 11.65
CA ARG A 181 13.49 9.55 12.37
C ARG A 181 14.78 9.47 13.17
N SER A 182 15.72 10.39 12.97
CA SER A 182 17.04 10.34 13.62
C SER A 182 17.69 8.95 13.49
N SER A 183 17.55 8.35 12.31
CA SER A 183 18.03 7.00 12.04
C SER A 183 19.56 6.92 12.16
N LYS A 184 20.07 5.79 12.67
CA LYS A 184 21.51 5.51 12.75
C LYS A 184 22.03 4.71 11.56
N ILE A 185 21.13 4.04 10.85
CA ILE A 185 21.48 3.14 9.76
C ILE A 185 20.45 3.23 8.63
N ILE A 186 20.95 3.27 7.41
CA ILE A 186 20.14 3.30 6.19
C ILE A 186 20.52 2.10 5.34
N PHE A 187 19.55 1.35 4.85
CA PHE A 187 19.74 0.30 3.85
C PHE A 187 19.30 0.80 2.47
N THR A 188 20.11 0.54 1.47
CA THR A 188 19.83 0.83 0.07
C THR A 188 20.42 -0.24 -0.84
N VAL A 189 20.21 -0.13 -2.15
CA VAL A 189 20.91 -0.94 -3.15
C VAL A 189 21.90 -0.05 -3.91
N ASP A 190 22.90 -0.68 -4.55
CA ASP A 190 23.79 0.02 -5.50
C ASP A 190 22.95 0.67 -6.61
N SER A 191 22.17 -0.15 -7.29
CA SER A 191 21.23 0.21 -8.35
C SER A 191 20.29 -0.95 -8.63
N TYR A 192 19.22 -0.74 -9.42
CA TYR A 192 18.32 -1.80 -9.87
C TYR A 192 17.77 -1.49 -11.26
N TYR A 193 17.21 -2.50 -11.92
CA TYR A 193 16.58 -2.33 -13.23
C TYR A 193 15.15 -1.84 -13.12
N ARG A 194 14.79 -0.90 -13.98
CA ARG A 194 13.39 -0.47 -14.13
C ARG A 194 13.09 -0.15 -15.59
N ARG A 195 12.24 -0.94 -16.24
CA ARG A 195 11.93 -0.87 -17.68
C ARG A 195 13.20 -0.92 -18.54
N GLY A 196 14.08 -1.87 -18.23
CA GLY A 196 15.36 -2.05 -18.92
C GLY A 196 16.39 -0.94 -18.66
N LYS A 197 16.13 0.01 -17.75
CA LYS A 197 17.07 1.08 -17.40
C LYS A 197 17.58 0.90 -15.99
N ILE A 198 18.84 1.26 -15.77
CA ILE A 198 19.45 1.27 -14.44
C ILE A 198 19.00 2.50 -13.67
N VAL A 199 18.44 2.28 -12.48
CA VAL A 199 18.12 3.31 -11.50
C VAL A 199 19.17 3.30 -10.40
N ASN A 200 19.95 4.37 -10.30
CA ASN A 200 21.04 4.50 -9.32
C ASN A 200 20.50 5.02 -7.97
N THR A 201 20.08 4.10 -7.11
CA THR A 201 19.53 4.41 -5.78
C THR A 201 20.61 4.89 -4.81
N LEU A 202 21.81 4.36 -4.87
CA LEU A 202 22.91 4.76 -3.99
C LEU A 202 23.25 6.24 -4.16
N GLU A 203 23.22 6.76 -5.38
CA GLU A 203 23.46 8.19 -5.61
C GLU A 203 22.36 9.08 -5.00
N THR A 204 21.12 8.63 -5.07
CA THR A 204 20.00 9.32 -4.39
C THR A 204 20.22 9.35 -2.88
N VAL A 205 20.64 8.24 -2.28
CA VAL A 205 20.95 8.15 -0.84
C VAL A 205 22.14 9.03 -0.47
N ARG A 206 23.19 9.08 -1.26
CA ARG A 206 24.36 9.94 -1.04
C ARG A 206 23.97 11.41 -0.99
N ARG A 207 23.17 11.87 -1.94
CA ARG A 207 22.64 13.23 -1.94
C ARG A 207 21.74 13.50 -0.73
N ALA A 208 20.89 12.56 -0.35
CA ALA A 208 20.02 12.69 0.82
C ALA A 208 20.83 12.75 2.13
N THR A 209 21.86 11.92 2.28
CA THR A 209 22.73 11.90 3.47
C THR A 209 23.58 13.15 3.60
N GLU A 210 24.10 13.66 2.48
CA GLU A 210 24.81 14.93 2.43
C GLU A 210 23.90 16.11 2.84
N TYR A 211 22.73 16.21 2.21
CA TYR A 211 21.75 17.26 2.48
C TYR A 211 21.24 17.23 3.93
N SER A 212 20.97 16.03 4.48
CA SER A 212 20.47 15.86 5.85
C SER A 212 21.58 15.98 6.93
N GLY A 213 22.85 15.99 6.55
CA GLY A 213 23.97 15.92 7.49
C GLY A 213 24.07 14.59 8.23
N PHE A 214 23.56 13.51 7.66
CA PHE A 214 23.57 12.17 8.24
C PHE A 214 24.98 11.69 8.62
N LYS A 215 25.16 11.19 9.84
CA LYS A 215 26.46 10.72 10.38
C LYS A 215 26.48 9.21 10.64
N GLY A 216 25.39 8.52 10.37
CA GLY A 216 25.27 7.08 10.57
C GLY A 216 25.89 6.26 9.44
N LYS A 217 25.56 4.97 9.42
CA LYS A 217 26.07 4.01 8.45
C LYS A 217 25.06 3.78 7.32
N VAL A 218 25.55 3.69 6.08
CA VAL A 218 24.77 3.26 4.92
C VAL A 218 25.20 1.85 4.54
N VAL A 219 24.26 0.92 4.58
CA VAL A 219 24.47 -0.47 4.14
C VAL A 219 23.95 -0.62 2.73
N VAL A 220 24.82 -1.05 1.81
CA VAL A 220 24.52 -1.14 0.38
C VAL A 220 24.38 -2.60 -0.01
N ILE A 221 23.17 -2.99 -0.43
CA ILE A 221 22.87 -4.31 -0.99
C ILE A 221 23.38 -4.33 -2.44
N GLU A 222 24.23 -5.31 -2.75
CA GLU A 222 24.84 -5.48 -4.06
C GLU A 222 23.84 -6.17 -5.02
N ARG A 223 23.02 -5.37 -5.72
CA ARG A 223 21.97 -5.88 -6.64
C ARG A 223 22.47 -6.06 -8.08
N ILE A 224 23.20 -5.09 -8.62
CA ILE A 224 23.73 -5.14 -9.99
C ILE A 224 25.24 -5.46 -9.98
N GLY A 225 26.00 -4.89 -9.06
CA GLY A 225 27.42 -5.14 -8.98
C GLY A 225 28.10 -4.53 -7.74
N PRO A 226 29.39 -4.76 -7.56
CA PRO A 226 30.11 -4.19 -6.42
C PRO A 226 30.23 -2.67 -6.57
N PRO A 227 29.60 -1.88 -5.68
CA PRO A 227 29.68 -0.44 -5.74
C PRO A 227 31.04 0.07 -5.23
N SER A 228 31.47 1.24 -5.74
CA SER A 228 32.53 2.01 -5.09
C SER A 228 31.99 2.68 -3.85
N LEU A 229 32.42 2.27 -2.65
CA LEU A 229 31.90 2.69 -1.36
C LEU A 229 32.68 3.86 -0.77
N LYS A 230 31.95 4.80 -0.11
CA LYS A 230 32.52 5.87 0.72
C LYS A 230 32.80 5.36 2.15
N SER A 231 33.50 6.14 2.97
CA SER A 231 33.92 5.73 4.32
C SER A 231 32.78 5.41 5.30
N ASN A 232 31.61 6.00 5.10
CA ASN A 232 30.41 5.73 5.90
C ASN A 232 29.51 4.65 5.28
N GLU A 233 29.90 4.06 4.14
CA GLU A 233 29.16 3.02 3.43
C GLU A 233 29.82 1.65 3.67
N ILE A 234 29.02 0.59 3.65
CA ILE A 234 29.48 -0.80 3.78
C ILE A 234 28.63 -1.70 2.89
N ALA A 235 29.26 -2.67 2.20
CA ALA A 235 28.53 -3.68 1.45
C ALA A 235 27.70 -4.57 2.39
N PHE A 236 26.52 -5.00 1.95
CA PHE A 236 25.66 -5.87 2.76
C PHE A 236 26.32 -7.22 3.08
N SER A 237 27.11 -7.75 2.14
CA SER A 237 27.92 -8.95 2.32
C SER A 237 28.95 -8.80 3.45
N ASP A 238 29.62 -7.64 3.55
CA ASP A 238 30.57 -7.34 4.60
C ASP A 238 29.87 -7.04 5.94
N PHE A 239 28.74 -6.32 5.90
CA PHE A 239 27.92 -6.02 7.07
C PHE A 239 27.47 -7.29 7.81
N THR A 240 27.18 -8.37 7.07
CA THR A 240 26.68 -9.63 7.63
C THR A 240 27.76 -10.71 7.79
N ARG A 241 29.02 -10.44 7.45
CA ARG A 241 30.10 -11.45 7.37
C ARG A 241 30.37 -12.17 8.68
N GLU A 242 30.47 -11.44 9.78
CA GLU A 242 30.84 -11.97 11.11
C GLU A 242 29.65 -12.17 12.03
N SER A 243 28.45 -12.27 11.47
CA SER A 243 27.23 -12.32 12.25
C SER A 243 26.91 -13.72 12.79
N SER A 244 26.34 -13.78 13.99
CA SER A 244 25.81 -15.00 14.60
C SER A 244 24.56 -15.49 13.86
N VAL A 245 24.30 -16.81 13.93
CA VAL A 245 23.06 -17.41 13.43
C VAL A 245 21.91 -17.44 14.45
N LEU A 246 22.18 -17.03 15.70
CA LEU A 246 21.20 -17.00 16.77
C LEU A 246 21.20 -15.63 17.47
N VAL A 247 20.05 -15.00 17.49
CA VAL A 247 19.80 -13.75 18.20
C VAL A 247 18.52 -13.92 18.99
N GLU A 248 18.55 -13.56 20.28
CA GLU A 248 17.38 -13.57 21.13
C GLU A 248 16.34 -12.55 20.65
N ASP A 249 15.11 -12.99 20.59
CA ASP A 249 13.98 -12.17 20.17
C ASP A 249 13.64 -11.12 21.23
N TYR A 250 13.35 -9.91 20.79
CA TYR A 250 12.86 -8.86 21.67
C TYR A 250 11.39 -9.09 22.06
N VAL A 251 11.11 -9.04 23.34
CA VAL A 251 9.73 -9.07 23.86
C VAL A 251 9.23 -7.64 23.91
N ALA A 252 8.34 -7.30 22.99
CA ALA A 252 7.78 -5.97 22.87
C ALA A 252 6.51 -5.79 23.70
N GLU A 253 6.34 -4.65 24.36
CA GLU A 253 5.04 -4.22 24.84
C GLU A 253 4.09 -3.99 23.66
N SER A 254 2.78 -4.14 23.86
CA SER A 254 1.79 -4.00 22.79
C SER A 254 1.86 -2.63 22.09
N THR A 255 2.22 -1.59 22.84
CA THR A 255 2.36 -0.20 22.37
C THR A 255 3.75 0.16 21.85
N HIS A 256 4.70 -0.80 21.84
CA HIS A 256 6.03 -0.58 21.28
C HIS A 256 5.95 -0.25 19.78
N PRO A 257 6.74 0.73 19.28
CA PRO A 257 6.74 1.07 17.85
C PRO A 257 7.18 -0.14 17.00
N LEU A 258 6.41 -0.44 15.95
CA LEU A 258 6.71 -1.55 15.04
C LEU A 258 7.33 -1.05 13.73
N PHE A 259 6.64 -0.14 13.07
CA PHE A 259 7.10 0.51 11.85
C PHE A 259 6.50 1.89 11.69
N GLY A 260 7.15 2.70 10.87
CA GLY A 260 6.68 4.01 10.48
C GLY A 260 6.37 4.09 8.99
N LEU A 261 5.49 5.00 8.64
CA LEU A 261 5.19 5.42 7.30
C LEU A 261 4.96 6.92 7.27
N HIS A 262 4.66 7.42 6.12
CA HIS A 262 4.21 8.77 5.89
C HIS A 262 2.70 8.84 5.77
N SER A 263 2.09 9.79 6.46
CA SER A 263 0.70 10.21 6.25
C SER A 263 0.69 11.57 5.54
N GLY A 264 -0.24 11.77 4.62
CA GLY A 264 -0.38 13.00 3.89
C GLY A 264 0.33 13.00 2.54
N TYR A 265 0.94 14.12 2.19
CA TYR A 265 1.42 14.43 0.86
C TYR A 265 2.92 14.17 0.72
N ILE A 266 3.36 13.95 -0.50
CA ILE A 266 4.74 13.56 -0.81
C ILE A 266 5.79 14.50 -0.24
N ASP A 267 5.55 15.79 -0.16
CA ASP A 267 6.52 16.80 0.28
C ASP A 267 6.30 17.37 1.68
N ASP A 268 5.19 17.02 2.31
CA ASP A 268 4.92 17.34 3.70
C ASP A 268 5.00 16.06 4.54
N TYR A 269 6.24 15.61 4.81
CA TYR A 269 6.47 14.39 5.55
C TYR A 269 5.89 14.48 6.95
N LYS A 270 4.79 13.78 7.15
CA LYS A 270 4.09 13.62 8.41
C LYS A 270 4.25 12.19 8.89
N PRO A 271 5.16 11.94 9.83
CA PRO A 271 5.40 10.59 10.31
C PRO A 271 4.19 10.03 11.03
N ILE A 272 3.88 8.79 10.74
CA ILE A 272 2.95 7.96 11.50
C ILE A 272 3.67 6.70 11.95
N THR A 273 3.27 6.18 13.11
CA THR A 273 3.87 4.96 13.66
C THR A 273 2.77 4.04 14.19
N HIS A 274 2.81 2.79 13.74
CA HIS A 274 1.92 1.74 14.20
C HIS A 274 2.51 0.99 15.41
N PRO A 275 1.67 0.61 16.39
CA PRO A 275 2.07 -0.17 17.55
C PRO A 275 2.23 -1.66 17.21
N THR A 276 3.06 -2.36 17.96
CA THR A 276 3.34 -3.78 17.71
C THR A 276 2.12 -4.67 17.94
N GLY A 277 1.51 -4.65 19.14
CA GLY A 277 0.44 -5.59 19.48
C GLY A 277 -0.82 -5.36 18.66
N GLY A 278 -1.33 -4.14 18.65
CA GLY A 278 -2.57 -3.81 17.96
C GLY A 278 -2.47 -4.04 16.45
N PHE A 279 -1.36 -3.65 15.83
CA PHE A 279 -1.16 -3.87 14.40
C PHE A 279 -1.08 -5.37 14.03
N LEU A 280 -0.32 -6.16 14.80
CA LEU A 280 -0.19 -7.61 14.51
C LEU A 280 -1.52 -8.35 14.64
N VAL A 281 -2.32 -8.02 15.65
CA VAL A 281 -3.68 -8.57 15.80
C VAL A 281 -4.53 -8.22 14.59
N GLN A 282 -4.56 -6.96 14.21
CA GLN A 282 -5.40 -6.47 13.13
C GLN A 282 -4.97 -7.03 11.76
N VAL A 283 -3.66 -7.05 11.45
CA VAL A 283 -3.17 -7.56 10.16
C VAL A 283 -3.34 -9.07 10.04
N TYR A 284 -3.18 -9.81 11.14
CA TYR A 284 -3.44 -11.25 11.14
C TYR A 284 -4.91 -11.57 10.89
N SER A 285 -5.82 -10.90 11.60
CA SER A 285 -7.26 -11.04 11.42
C SER A 285 -7.68 -10.69 9.99
N THR A 286 -7.30 -9.51 9.49
CA THR A 286 -7.67 -9.08 8.13
C THR A 286 -7.04 -9.94 7.04
N SER A 287 -5.88 -10.53 7.27
CA SER A 287 -5.27 -11.48 6.33
C SER A 287 -6.10 -12.76 6.15
N LYS A 288 -6.74 -13.22 7.22
CA LYS A 288 -7.74 -14.30 7.13
C LYS A 288 -8.99 -13.85 6.36
N TRP A 289 -9.47 -12.62 6.64
CA TRP A 289 -10.63 -12.05 5.96
C TRP A 289 -10.42 -11.86 4.46
N ILE A 290 -9.24 -11.45 4.01
CA ILE A 290 -8.93 -11.38 2.56
C ILE A 290 -8.64 -12.76 1.95
N GLY A 291 -8.70 -13.81 2.74
CA GLY A 291 -8.66 -15.20 2.29
C GLY A 291 -7.27 -15.79 2.10
N LEU A 292 -6.20 -15.23 2.69
CA LEU A 292 -4.87 -15.84 2.68
C LEU A 292 -4.85 -17.18 3.43
N ARG A 293 -4.14 -18.16 2.87
CA ARG A 293 -3.98 -19.51 3.41
C ARG A 293 -2.52 -19.93 3.42
N PRO A 294 -2.11 -20.85 4.31
CA PRO A 294 -0.73 -21.36 4.33
C PRO A 294 -0.29 -22.03 3.00
N ARG A 295 -1.23 -22.51 2.20
CA ARG A 295 -0.95 -23.17 0.90
C ARG A 295 -0.90 -22.21 -0.29
N ASP A 296 -1.14 -20.91 -0.07
CA ASP A 296 -1.12 -19.95 -1.15
C ASP A 296 0.30 -19.64 -1.62
N THR A 297 0.41 -19.50 -2.94
CA THR A 297 1.46 -18.71 -3.58
C THR A 297 0.82 -17.36 -3.89
N TYR A 298 1.28 -16.35 -3.19
CA TYR A 298 0.67 -15.03 -3.16
C TYR A 298 1.55 -13.99 -3.85
N PHE A 299 1.00 -13.31 -4.82
CA PHE A 299 1.68 -12.22 -5.52
C PHE A 299 1.02 -10.88 -5.19
N CYS A 300 1.76 -10.00 -4.52
CA CYS A 300 1.34 -8.63 -4.28
C CYS A 300 2.24 -7.68 -5.08
N THR A 301 1.64 -6.89 -5.95
CA THR A 301 2.38 -5.94 -6.80
C THR A 301 2.64 -4.60 -6.10
N VAL A 302 2.19 -4.43 -4.85
CA VAL A 302 2.40 -3.22 -4.05
C VAL A 302 3.57 -3.41 -3.08
N TRP A 303 4.57 -2.56 -3.21
CA TRP A 303 5.78 -2.64 -2.39
C TRP A 303 5.61 -2.03 -0.98
N PRO A 304 6.41 -2.49 0.04
CA PRO A 304 6.33 -2.00 1.43
C PRO A 304 6.61 -0.51 1.68
N GLY A 305 6.98 0.28 0.71
CA GLY A 305 6.95 1.75 0.84
C GLY A 305 5.54 2.33 1.06
N TRP A 306 4.51 1.47 1.00
CA TRP A 306 3.09 1.77 1.19
C TRP A 306 2.47 0.81 2.20
N ILE A 307 1.41 1.27 2.89
CA ILE A 307 0.76 0.45 3.93
C ILE A 307 0.30 -0.92 3.41
N THR A 308 -0.24 -1.00 2.19
CA THR A 308 -0.65 -2.28 1.60
C THR A 308 0.51 -3.26 1.50
N GLY A 309 1.69 -2.79 1.08
CA GLY A 309 2.89 -3.62 1.02
C GLY A 309 3.39 -4.03 2.40
N VAL A 310 3.43 -3.12 3.37
CA VAL A 310 3.81 -3.46 4.75
C VAL A 310 2.87 -4.51 5.32
N SER A 311 1.57 -4.28 5.23
CA SER A 311 0.56 -5.18 5.83
C SER A 311 0.48 -6.53 5.11
N TYR A 312 0.53 -6.52 3.76
CA TYR A 312 0.20 -7.71 2.96
C TYR A 312 1.36 -8.21 2.07
N VAL A 313 2.60 -7.78 2.31
CA VAL A 313 3.81 -8.44 1.82
C VAL A 313 4.68 -8.87 3.00
N VAL A 314 4.92 -7.96 3.98
CA VAL A 314 5.83 -8.22 5.09
C VAL A 314 5.16 -9.04 6.20
N PHE A 315 3.97 -8.62 6.69
CA PHE A 315 3.39 -9.20 7.90
C PHE A 315 2.34 -10.27 7.61
N GLY A 316 1.22 -9.90 7.03
CA GLY A 316 0.05 -10.77 6.90
C GLY A 316 0.33 -12.15 6.28
N PRO A 317 0.87 -12.24 5.07
CA PRO A 317 1.10 -13.53 4.42
C PRO A 317 2.13 -14.39 5.15
N LEU A 318 3.19 -13.81 5.73
CA LEU A 318 4.19 -14.55 6.49
C LEU A 318 3.63 -15.05 7.82
N MET A 319 2.76 -14.26 8.48
CA MET A 319 2.04 -14.71 9.68
C MET A 319 1.09 -15.88 9.38
N ILE A 320 0.47 -15.89 8.21
CA ILE A 320 -0.39 -17.00 7.76
C ILE A 320 0.42 -18.23 7.35
N GLY A 321 1.64 -18.05 6.86
CA GLY A 321 2.50 -19.11 6.33
C GLY A 321 2.40 -19.28 4.81
N SER A 322 1.98 -18.24 4.07
CA SER A 322 1.92 -18.24 2.61
C SER A 322 3.31 -18.12 1.98
N THR A 323 3.46 -18.51 0.70
CA THR A 323 4.62 -18.14 -0.12
C THR A 323 4.37 -16.76 -0.72
N VAL A 324 5.31 -15.84 -0.60
CA VAL A 324 5.21 -14.49 -1.14
C VAL A 324 6.12 -14.32 -2.34
N ILE A 325 5.59 -13.80 -3.44
CA ILE A 325 6.38 -13.41 -4.62
C ILE A 325 6.74 -11.93 -4.52
N LEU A 326 8.03 -11.65 -4.71
CA LEU A 326 8.62 -10.33 -4.82
C LEU A 326 9.09 -10.16 -6.27
N TYR A 327 8.68 -9.06 -6.90
CA TYR A 327 9.11 -8.72 -8.25
C TYR A 327 9.59 -7.27 -8.29
N ASP A 328 10.84 -7.03 -8.69
CA ASP A 328 11.44 -5.70 -8.68
C ASP A 328 11.23 -4.91 -9.98
N GLY A 329 10.38 -5.43 -10.88
CA GLY A 329 10.05 -4.83 -12.17
C GLY A 329 8.63 -4.26 -12.27
N GLY A 330 8.30 -3.79 -13.48
CA GLY A 330 6.96 -3.33 -13.86
C GLY A 330 6.14 -4.38 -14.61
N PRO A 331 4.84 -4.13 -14.83
CA PRO A 331 3.98 -5.05 -15.58
C PRO A 331 4.27 -5.05 -17.09
N ASP A 332 5.07 -4.10 -17.56
CA ASP A 332 5.22 -3.67 -18.95
C ASP A 332 6.60 -4.02 -19.55
N TYR A 333 7.52 -4.62 -18.80
CA TYR A 333 8.85 -4.96 -19.27
C TYR A 333 9.21 -6.42 -18.97
N PRO A 334 9.85 -7.15 -19.91
CA PRO A 334 10.13 -6.74 -21.30
C PRO A 334 8.88 -6.71 -22.20
N SER A 335 7.76 -7.20 -21.70
CA SER A 335 6.47 -7.28 -22.43
C SER A 335 5.30 -7.08 -21.45
N TRP A 336 4.15 -6.66 -21.97
CA TRP A 336 2.90 -6.45 -21.22
C TRP A 336 2.28 -7.73 -20.63
N ASP A 337 2.87 -8.88 -20.85
CA ASP A 337 2.47 -10.16 -20.27
C ASP A 337 3.29 -10.56 -19.04
N ARG A 338 4.23 -9.73 -18.59
CA ARG A 338 5.20 -10.08 -17.56
C ARG A 338 4.57 -10.62 -16.27
N TRP A 339 3.52 -9.97 -15.79
CA TRP A 339 2.85 -10.46 -14.58
C TRP A 339 2.10 -11.77 -14.81
N TRP A 340 1.59 -11.98 -16.02
CA TRP A 340 0.89 -13.22 -16.36
C TRP A 340 1.85 -14.40 -16.46
N SER A 341 3.06 -14.20 -16.97
CA SER A 341 4.11 -15.23 -16.93
C SER A 341 4.51 -15.57 -15.49
N ILE A 342 4.70 -14.58 -14.62
CA ILE A 342 5.01 -14.81 -13.19
C ILE A 342 3.88 -15.63 -12.53
N ILE A 343 2.62 -15.33 -12.82
CA ILE A 343 1.48 -16.07 -12.27
C ILE A 343 1.50 -17.52 -12.76
N GLU A 344 1.78 -17.77 -14.03
CA GLU A 344 1.88 -19.10 -14.62
C GLU A 344 3.08 -19.87 -14.06
N ASP A 345 4.29 -19.27 -14.11
CA ASP A 345 5.56 -19.91 -13.74
C ASP A 345 5.61 -20.34 -12.27
N TYR A 346 5.03 -19.53 -11.38
CA TYR A 346 5.03 -19.81 -9.94
C TYR A 346 3.69 -20.33 -9.42
N ALA A 347 2.74 -20.65 -10.29
CA ALA A 347 1.42 -21.16 -9.92
C ALA A 347 0.73 -20.28 -8.85
N VAL A 348 0.69 -18.97 -9.10
CA VAL A 348 0.09 -18.00 -8.17
C VAL A 348 -1.39 -18.33 -7.94
N THR A 349 -1.76 -18.37 -6.67
CA THR A 349 -3.15 -18.68 -6.28
C THR A 349 -3.96 -17.45 -5.90
N LEU A 350 -3.29 -16.38 -5.46
CA LEU A 350 -3.91 -15.12 -5.05
C LEU A 350 -3.07 -13.94 -5.54
N LEU A 351 -3.67 -13.09 -6.35
CA LEU A 351 -3.07 -11.84 -6.83
C LEU A 351 -3.66 -10.66 -6.05
N LEU A 352 -2.82 -9.79 -5.51
CA LEU A 352 -3.22 -8.46 -5.02
C LEU A 352 -2.52 -7.39 -5.84
N THR A 353 -3.31 -6.50 -6.42
CA THR A 353 -2.80 -5.44 -7.30
C THR A 353 -3.58 -4.13 -7.16
N THR A 354 -3.24 -3.12 -7.95
CA THR A 354 -3.90 -1.83 -7.94
C THR A 354 -4.88 -1.66 -9.11
N SER A 355 -5.93 -0.87 -8.90
CA SER A 355 -6.88 -0.50 -9.97
C SER A 355 -6.16 0.17 -11.14
N GLY A 356 -5.18 1.05 -10.85
CA GLY A 356 -4.38 1.71 -11.87
C GLY A 356 -3.60 0.73 -12.75
N ALA A 357 -3.00 -0.31 -12.17
CA ALA A 357 -2.30 -1.33 -12.94
C ALA A 357 -3.25 -2.11 -13.87
N LEU A 358 -4.40 -2.55 -13.34
CA LEU A 358 -5.40 -3.25 -14.16
C LEU A 358 -5.94 -2.39 -15.28
N ARG A 359 -6.17 -1.10 -15.03
CA ARG A 359 -6.61 -0.13 -16.03
C ARG A 359 -5.60 0.01 -17.18
N VAL A 360 -4.32 0.05 -16.85
CA VAL A 360 -3.25 0.08 -17.87
C VAL A 360 -3.23 -1.21 -18.67
N LEU A 361 -3.23 -2.35 -17.98
CA LEU A 361 -3.15 -3.68 -18.60
C LEU A 361 -4.37 -3.99 -19.47
N SER A 362 -5.58 -3.58 -19.08
CA SER A 362 -6.80 -3.80 -19.86
C SER A 362 -6.79 -3.14 -21.25
N ARG A 363 -5.98 -2.10 -21.42
CA ARG A 363 -5.86 -1.34 -22.67
C ARG A 363 -4.77 -1.85 -23.60
N GLN A 364 -3.96 -2.80 -23.16
CA GLN A 364 -2.90 -3.38 -23.98
C GLN A 364 -3.39 -4.51 -24.89
N GLY A 365 -4.57 -5.04 -24.60
CA GLY A 365 -5.20 -6.13 -25.34
C GLY A 365 -5.18 -7.47 -24.62
N ASP A 366 -6.23 -8.24 -24.85
CA ASP A 366 -6.49 -9.51 -24.15
C ASP A 366 -5.44 -10.59 -24.46
N ASN A 367 -4.80 -10.53 -25.61
CA ASN A 367 -3.82 -11.52 -26.03
C ASN A 367 -2.63 -11.66 -25.08
N TYR A 368 -2.24 -10.60 -24.39
CA TYR A 368 -1.18 -10.66 -23.38
C TYR A 368 -1.56 -11.56 -22.19
N VAL A 369 -2.83 -11.57 -21.82
CA VAL A 369 -3.36 -12.45 -20.77
C VAL A 369 -3.61 -13.85 -21.32
N LEU A 370 -4.26 -13.90 -22.50
CA LEU A 370 -4.83 -15.12 -23.06
C LEU A 370 -3.79 -16.18 -23.48
N LYS A 371 -2.54 -15.86 -23.63
CA LYS A 371 -1.46 -16.82 -23.94
C LYS A 371 -0.90 -17.56 -22.71
N HIS A 372 -1.27 -17.13 -21.49
CA HIS A 372 -0.81 -17.72 -20.23
C HIS A 372 -1.87 -18.59 -19.56
N ASN A 373 -1.44 -19.61 -18.83
CA ASN A 373 -2.32 -20.40 -17.99
C ASN A 373 -2.43 -19.77 -16.59
N LEU A 374 -3.61 -19.25 -16.27
CA LEU A 374 -3.90 -18.61 -14.98
C LEU A 374 -4.86 -19.44 -14.10
N ASP A 375 -5.00 -20.75 -14.38
CA ASP A 375 -5.98 -21.63 -13.71
C ASP A 375 -5.72 -21.82 -12.21
N THR A 376 -4.50 -21.55 -11.76
CA THR A 376 -4.14 -21.60 -10.34
C THR A 376 -4.76 -20.47 -9.53
N LEU A 377 -5.04 -19.32 -10.15
CA LEU A 377 -5.69 -18.21 -9.48
C LEU A 377 -7.05 -18.62 -8.90
N ARG A 378 -7.28 -18.24 -7.66
CA ARG A 378 -8.56 -18.43 -6.95
C ARG A 378 -9.28 -17.14 -6.61
N ALA A 379 -8.54 -15.99 -6.56
CA ALA A 379 -9.10 -14.65 -6.44
C ALA A 379 -8.11 -13.59 -6.93
N ILE A 380 -8.65 -12.43 -7.31
CA ILE A 380 -7.89 -11.21 -7.60
C ILE A 380 -8.38 -10.14 -6.63
N LEU A 381 -7.46 -9.61 -5.84
CA LEU A 381 -7.69 -8.54 -4.89
C LEU A 381 -7.19 -7.23 -5.50
N VAL A 382 -7.98 -6.16 -5.37
CA VAL A 382 -7.69 -4.87 -6.00
C VAL A 382 -7.81 -3.75 -4.97
N THR A 383 -6.94 -2.75 -5.04
CA THR A 383 -6.93 -1.63 -4.09
C THR A 383 -6.33 -0.35 -4.68
N ALA A 384 -6.15 0.64 -3.86
CA ALA A 384 -5.47 1.92 -4.01
C ALA A 384 -6.32 3.03 -4.64
N GLU A 385 -7.08 2.77 -5.66
CA GLU A 385 -7.90 3.76 -6.39
C GLU A 385 -9.31 3.21 -6.63
N PRO A 386 -10.28 4.06 -6.99
CA PRO A 386 -11.56 3.58 -7.50
C PRO A 386 -11.36 2.65 -8.70
N LEU A 387 -12.07 1.53 -8.70
CA LEU A 387 -12.06 0.54 -9.77
C LEU A 387 -13.30 0.73 -10.64
N GLU A 388 -13.10 1.18 -11.87
CA GLU A 388 -14.19 1.36 -12.81
C GLU A 388 -14.84 0.01 -13.19
N ALA A 389 -16.14 0.04 -13.42
CA ALA A 389 -16.92 -1.16 -13.70
C ALA A 389 -16.44 -1.90 -14.97
N ASP A 390 -16.02 -1.17 -16.00
CA ASP A 390 -15.49 -1.74 -17.25
C ASP A 390 -14.15 -2.48 -17.02
N VAL A 391 -13.25 -1.91 -16.21
CA VAL A 391 -11.98 -2.54 -15.82
C VAL A 391 -12.25 -3.76 -14.94
N TRP A 392 -13.22 -3.67 -14.00
CA TRP A 392 -13.66 -4.80 -13.20
C TRP A 392 -14.18 -5.95 -14.08
N TRP A 393 -15.05 -5.64 -15.07
CA TRP A 393 -15.60 -6.63 -15.99
C TRP A 393 -14.54 -7.26 -16.89
N TRP A 394 -13.57 -6.46 -17.37
CA TRP A 394 -12.43 -6.98 -18.11
C TRP A 394 -11.63 -7.97 -17.26
N THR A 395 -11.27 -7.57 -16.03
CA THR A 395 -10.54 -8.42 -15.09
C THR A 395 -11.28 -9.73 -14.84
N TYR A 396 -12.58 -9.66 -14.58
CA TYR A 396 -13.41 -10.82 -14.31
C TYR A 396 -13.54 -11.76 -15.51
N ARG A 397 -13.70 -11.21 -16.73
CA ARG A 397 -13.92 -11.99 -17.95
C ARG A 397 -12.63 -12.53 -18.56
N ILE A 398 -11.55 -11.78 -18.52
CA ILE A 398 -10.31 -12.10 -19.23
C ILE A 398 -9.31 -12.80 -18.30
N ILE A 399 -9.00 -12.23 -17.14
CA ILE A 399 -8.05 -12.80 -16.19
C ILE A 399 -8.71 -13.92 -15.38
N GLY A 400 -9.90 -13.65 -14.87
CA GLY A 400 -10.64 -14.56 -13.99
C GLY A 400 -11.28 -15.78 -14.67
N THR A 401 -11.17 -15.92 -15.99
CA THR A 401 -11.75 -17.06 -16.71
C THR A 401 -10.71 -18.16 -16.86
N GLY A 402 -10.88 -19.27 -16.14
CA GLY A 402 -10.08 -20.50 -16.36
C GLY A 402 -10.24 -21.00 -17.80
N ARG A 403 -9.14 -21.41 -18.40
CA ARG A 403 -9.09 -21.82 -19.81
C ARG A 403 -9.31 -23.31 -20.02
N THR A 404 -8.94 -24.08 -19.02
CA THR A 404 -9.12 -25.53 -19.04
C THR A 404 -10.27 -25.88 -18.11
N PRO A 405 -11.48 -26.19 -18.64
CA PRO A 405 -12.55 -26.64 -17.79
C PRO A 405 -12.13 -27.96 -17.16
N LEU A 406 -12.02 -28.00 -15.85
CA LEU A 406 -11.79 -29.23 -15.08
C LEU A 406 -12.93 -30.21 -15.27
N ILE A 407 -14.09 -29.74 -15.73
CA ILE A 407 -15.29 -30.55 -16.01
C ILE A 407 -15.90 -30.06 -17.34
N THR A 408 -15.81 -30.86 -18.38
CA THR A 408 -16.28 -30.52 -19.74
C THR A 408 -17.81 -30.38 -19.88
N SER A 409 -18.57 -30.83 -18.88
CA SER A 409 -20.04 -30.74 -18.86
C SER A 409 -20.61 -29.43 -18.33
N ILE A 410 -19.75 -28.53 -17.76
CA ILE A 410 -20.19 -27.22 -17.26
C ILE A 410 -19.94 -26.17 -18.35
N PRO A 411 -20.92 -25.31 -18.67
CA PRO A 411 -20.74 -24.25 -19.66
C PRO A 411 -19.51 -23.40 -19.34
N ARG A 412 -18.66 -23.11 -20.32
CA ARG A 412 -17.40 -22.36 -20.19
C ARG A 412 -17.60 -20.99 -19.54
N GLU A 413 -18.78 -20.40 -19.67
CA GLU A 413 -19.19 -19.15 -19.05
C GLU A 413 -19.32 -19.26 -17.53
N LEU A 414 -19.50 -20.47 -17.00
CA LEU A 414 -19.65 -20.75 -15.56
C LEU A 414 -18.41 -21.40 -14.96
N THR A 415 -17.50 -21.94 -15.78
CA THR A 415 -16.29 -22.61 -15.30
C THR A 415 -15.12 -21.65 -15.28
N GLY A 416 -14.36 -21.66 -14.19
CA GLY A 416 -13.09 -21.00 -14.08
C GLY A 416 -13.12 -19.52 -13.72
N ARG A 417 -14.25 -18.86 -13.66
CA ARG A 417 -14.34 -17.47 -13.18
C ARG A 417 -14.09 -17.41 -11.70
N ILE A 418 -13.30 -16.42 -11.31
CA ILE A 418 -12.87 -16.20 -9.91
C ILE A 418 -13.32 -14.82 -9.43
N PRO A 419 -13.47 -14.64 -8.09
CA PRO A 419 -13.83 -13.35 -7.55
C PRO A 419 -12.76 -12.28 -7.83
N VAL A 420 -13.24 -11.10 -8.21
CA VAL A 420 -12.47 -9.86 -8.30
C VAL A 420 -12.98 -8.94 -7.18
N VAL A 421 -12.17 -8.74 -6.15
CA VAL A 421 -12.56 -8.05 -4.93
C VAL A 421 -11.82 -6.73 -4.85
N ASN A 422 -12.55 -5.63 -4.95
CA ASN A 422 -12.03 -4.31 -4.66
C ASN A 422 -12.08 -4.03 -3.16
N MET A 423 -11.05 -3.39 -2.59
CA MET A 423 -10.90 -3.18 -1.16
C MET A 423 -10.34 -1.79 -0.85
N TYR A 424 -10.68 -1.26 0.32
CA TYR A 424 -10.25 0.05 0.76
C TYR A 424 -9.32 -0.04 1.99
N ILE A 425 -8.28 0.79 1.98
CA ILE A 425 -7.25 0.90 3.01
C ILE A 425 -6.75 2.34 3.11
N GLN A 426 -6.33 2.75 4.31
CA GLN A 426 -5.55 3.97 4.53
C GLN A 426 -4.31 3.67 5.38
N SER A 427 -3.25 4.49 5.21
CA SER A 427 -2.02 4.35 6.01
C SER A 427 -2.29 4.47 7.50
N GLU A 428 -3.20 5.35 7.89
CA GLU A 428 -3.58 5.62 9.28
C GLU A 428 -4.38 4.48 9.92
N ILE A 429 -5.06 3.67 9.10
CA ILE A 429 -5.87 2.53 9.58
C ILE A 429 -5.05 1.25 9.63
N GLY A 430 -4.08 1.11 8.74
CA GLY A 430 -3.13 0.00 8.74
C GLY A 430 -3.53 -1.23 7.93
N THR A 431 -4.81 -1.50 7.73
CA THR A 431 -5.30 -2.70 7.02
C THR A 431 -6.54 -2.40 6.18
N PHE A 432 -6.97 -3.37 5.37
CA PHE A 432 -8.24 -3.27 4.67
C PHE A 432 -9.42 -3.23 5.65
N ILE A 433 -10.41 -2.41 5.35
CA ILE A 433 -11.64 -2.26 6.15
C ILE A 433 -12.92 -2.55 5.36
N THR A 434 -12.82 -2.71 4.05
CA THR A 434 -13.91 -3.17 3.20
C THR A 434 -13.47 -4.33 2.34
N GLY A 435 -14.38 -5.22 1.96
CA GLY A 435 -14.13 -6.37 1.10
C GLY A 435 -15.26 -7.39 1.14
N ASN A 436 -15.25 -8.31 0.17
CA ASN A 436 -16.30 -9.33 0.01
C ASN A 436 -15.98 -10.69 0.64
N LEU A 437 -15.01 -10.79 1.54
CA LEU A 437 -14.55 -12.09 2.03
C LEU A 437 -14.86 -12.27 3.52
N VAL A 438 -15.41 -13.44 3.85
CA VAL A 438 -15.70 -13.85 5.23
C VAL A 438 -15.19 -15.28 5.43
N ASN A 439 -14.13 -15.47 6.22
CA ASN A 439 -13.65 -16.79 6.60
C ASN A 439 -13.64 -17.80 5.45
N TYR A 440 -13.09 -17.39 4.28
CA TYR A 440 -13.04 -18.21 3.05
C TYR A 440 -14.41 -18.45 2.36
N THR A 441 -15.42 -17.69 2.73
CA THR A 441 -16.69 -17.61 2.02
C THR A 441 -16.80 -16.31 1.24
N PHE A 442 -17.79 -16.23 0.35
CA PHE A 442 -17.87 -15.13 -0.59
C PHE A 442 -19.33 -14.72 -0.83
N PRO A 443 -19.77 -13.50 -0.42
CA PRO A 443 -21.06 -12.97 -0.83
C PRO A 443 -21.02 -12.47 -2.29
N PRO A 444 -22.18 -12.22 -2.92
CA PRO A 444 -22.23 -11.59 -4.23
C PRO A 444 -21.40 -10.29 -4.29
N ILE A 445 -20.85 -10.00 -5.47
CA ILE A 445 -20.09 -8.76 -5.71
C ILE A 445 -20.93 -7.81 -6.54
N ILE A 446 -20.80 -6.53 -6.29
CA ILE A 446 -21.22 -5.49 -7.22
C ILE A 446 -19.97 -4.89 -7.88
N PRO A 447 -19.84 -4.98 -9.21
CA PRO A 447 -18.69 -4.44 -9.92
C PRO A 447 -18.44 -2.98 -9.59
N GLY A 448 -17.17 -2.61 -9.32
CA GLY A 448 -16.76 -1.26 -8.94
C GLY A 448 -16.89 -0.93 -7.45
N SER A 449 -17.73 -1.65 -6.68
CA SER A 449 -17.81 -1.43 -5.23
C SER A 449 -16.54 -1.93 -4.52
N THR A 450 -16.22 -1.32 -3.37
CA THR A 450 -15.18 -1.83 -2.46
C THR A 450 -15.72 -2.93 -1.53
N GLY A 451 -16.93 -3.42 -1.80
CA GLY A 451 -17.59 -4.43 -0.99
C GLY A 451 -18.22 -3.88 0.29
N PRO A 452 -18.78 -4.75 1.13
CA PRO A 452 -19.29 -4.39 2.45
C PRO A 452 -18.14 -4.15 3.45
N PRO A 453 -18.41 -3.55 4.64
CA PRO A 453 -17.42 -3.41 5.70
C PRO A 453 -16.86 -4.77 6.16
N ILE A 454 -15.57 -4.83 6.43
CA ILE A 454 -14.94 -6.01 7.07
C ILE A 454 -15.32 -6.04 8.57
N PRO A 455 -15.61 -7.22 9.16
CA PRO A 455 -15.86 -7.35 10.59
C PRO A 455 -14.77 -6.72 11.48
N GLY A 456 -15.20 -6.07 12.57
CA GLY A 456 -14.32 -5.36 13.50
C GLY A 456 -14.08 -3.89 13.16
N PHE A 457 -14.67 -3.36 12.07
CA PHE A 457 -14.59 -1.93 11.73
C PHE A 457 -15.98 -1.33 11.62
N HIS A 458 -16.33 -0.43 12.53
CA HIS A 458 -17.62 0.24 12.51
C HIS A 458 -17.60 1.39 11.49
N ILE A 459 -17.90 1.07 10.24
CA ILE A 459 -17.90 2.01 9.11
C ILE A 459 -19.28 2.64 8.94
N ASP A 460 -19.30 3.94 8.62
CA ASP A 460 -20.49 4.70 8.28
C ASP A 460 -20.19 5.71 7.17
N ILE A 461 -21.22 6.24 6.54
CA ILE A 461 -21.13 7.35 5.58
C ILE A 461 -22.00 8.48 6.11
N VAL A 462 -21.40 9.68 6.24
CA VAL A 462 -22.07 10.82 6.84
C VAL A 462 -22.17 12.01 5.90
N ASP A 463 -23.24 12.78 6.03
CA ASP A 463 -23.40 14.07 5.37
C ASP A 463 -22.56 15.18 6.04
N SER A 464 -22.66 16.40 5.54
CA SER A 464 -21.97 17.57 6.09
C SER A 464 -22.33 17.91 7.55
N ASN A 465 -23.46 17.39 8.05
CA ASN A 465 -23.94 17.56 9.43
C ASN A 465 -23.54 16.38 10.34
N GLY A 466 -22.82 15.39 9.82
CA GLY A 466 -22.43 14.17 10.55
C GLY A 466 -23.53 13.12 10.69
N LYS A 467 -24.66 13.30 9.98
CA LYS A 467 -25.76 12.34 9.96
C LYS A 467 -25.48 11.21 8.97
N SER A 468 -25.75 9.97 9.39
CA SER A 468 -25.64 8.78 8.52
C SER A 468 -26.55 8.89 7.30
N VAL A 469 -26.01 8.56 6.13
CA VAL A 469 -26.73 8.54 4.86
C VAL A 469 -26.54 7.22 4.14
N VAL A 470 -27.60 6.76 3.48
CA VAL A 470 -27.64 5.57 2.63
C VAL A 470 -28.20 5.98 1.27
N GLU A 471 -27.70 5.38 0.19
CA GLU A 471 -28.03 5.76 -1.19
C GLU A 471 -27.80 7.26 -1.48
N ASN A 472 -26.84 7.83 -0.75
CA ASN A 472 -26.41 9.21 -0.95
C ASN A 472 -24.89 9.33 -0.78
N ILE A 473 -24.30 10.35 -1.40
CA ILE A 473 -22.86 10.61 -1.29
C ILE A 473 -22.60 11.36 0.02
N GLY A 474 -21.62 10.87 0.78
CA GLY A 474 -21.15 11.48 2.00
C GLY A 474 -19.65 11.20 2.23
N GLU A 475 -19.17 11.48 3.42
CA GLU A 475 -17.80 11.13 3.83
C GLU A 475 -17.78 9.77 4.51
N LEU A 476 -16.82 8.91 4.11
CA LEU A 476 -16.55 7.64 4.80
C LEU A 476 -15.93 7.91 6.17
N VAL A 477 -16.50 7.33 7.22
CA VAL A 477 -16.03 7.50 8.60
C VAL A 477 -15.96 6.16 9.34
N LEU A 478 -15.11 6.08 10.38
CA LEU A 478 -15.13 4.99 11.35
C LEU A 478 -15.65 5.52 12.69
N ARG A 479 -16.71 4.88 13.21
CA ARG A 479 -17.38 5.29 14.44
C ARG A 479 -16.60 4.93 15.71
N GLU A 480 -15.79 3.86 15.65
CA GLU A 480 -15.06 3.29 16.78
C GLU A 480 -13.56 3.17 16.49
N PRO A 481 -12.69 3.22 17.52
CA PRO A 481 -11.26 2.99 17.36
C PRO A 481 -10.96 1.52 17.01
N TRP A 482 -9.83 1.29 16.36
CA TRP A 482 -9.34 -0.01 15.91
C TRP A 482 -7.97 -0.35 16.54
N PRO A 483 -7.55 -1.64 16.58
CA PRO A 483 -6.35 -2.04 17.32
C PRO A 483 -5.04 -1.38 16.86
N SER A 484 -4.87 -1.10 15.57
CA SER A 484 -3.65 -0.47 15.07
C SER A 484 -3.67 1.06 15.12
N MET A 485 -4.44 1.67 16.04
CA MET A 485 -4.42 3.11 16.30
C MET A 485 -2.99 3.62 16.45
N LEU A 486 -2.69 4.71 15.76
CA LEU A 486 -1.34 5.29 15.69
C LEU A 486 -0.83 5.72 17.07
N ILE A 487 0.44 5.45 17.35
CA ILE A 487 1.13 5.89 18.58
C ILE A 487 1.94 7.17 18.37
N GLU A 488 2.31 7.49 17.13
CA GLU A 488 2.84 8.75 16.68
C GLU A 488 2.04 9.20 15.46
N TYR A 489 1.61 10.44 15.43
CA TYR A 489 0.77 10.99 14.37
C TYR A 489 0.90 12.52 14.30
N PRO A 490 0.64 13.14 13.13
CA PRO A 490 0.59 14.58 12.96
C PRO A 490 -0.69 15.19 13.55
N GLU A 491 -0.70 16.51 13.71
CA GLU A 491 -1.84 17.26 14.28
C GLU A 491 -3.13 17.06 13.46
N GLU A 492 -3.03 16.94 12.16
CA GLU A 492 -4.18 16.69 11.27
C GLU A 492 -4.90 15.36 11.56
N TYR A 493 -4.20 14.39 12.15
CA TYR A 493 -4.83 13.16 12.61
C TYR A 493 -5.76 13.42 13.81
N VAL A 494 -5.40 14.37 14.69
CA VAL A 494 -6.26 14.80 15.80
C VAL A 494 -7.53 15.45 15.28
N GLU A 495 -7.40 16.33 14.29
CA GLU A 495 -8.54 17.00 13.67
C GLU A 495 -9.52 16.03 12.98
N LYS A 496 -9.03 14.91 12.48
CA LYS A 496 -9.90 13.86 11.91
C LYS A 496 -10.83 13.21 12.94
N TRP A 497 -10.54 13.33 14.24
CA TRP A 497 -11.34 12.78 15.34
C TRP A 497 -12.24 13.81 16.03
N ARG A 498 -12.23 15.06 15.59
CA ARG A 498 -12.88 16.19 16.25
C ARG A 498 -14.37 15.98 16.55
N TYR A 499 -15.08 15.18 15.76
CA TYR A 499 -16.51 14.94 15.90
C TYR A 499 -16.84 13.63 16.65
N GLY A 500 -15.88 13.01 17.34
CA GLY A 500 -16.06 11.76 18.06
C GLY A 500 -16.02 10.51 17.18
N TYR A 501 -15.68 10.64 15.90
CA TYR A 501 -15.43 9.56 14.94
C TYR A 501 -14.31 9.96 13.98
N TYR A 502 -13.66 8.94 13.40
CA TYR A 502 -12.56 9.18 12.47
C TYR A 502 -13.06 9.50 11.07
N ARG A 503 -12.68 10.66 10.59
CA ARG A 503 -12.95 11.13 9.23
C ARG A 503 -11.85 10.69 8.28
N THR A 504 -12.18 9.88 7.28
CA THR A 504 -11.18 9.41 6.32
C THR A 504 -10.74 10.50 5.35
N GLY A 505 -11.58 11.49 5.08
CA GLY A 505 -11.41 12.48 4.03
C GLY A 505 -11.68 11.93 2.63
N ASP A 506 -12.37 10.81 2.53
CA ASP A 506 -12.78 10.24 1.23
C ASP A 506 -14.30 10.30 1.06
N TYR A 507 -14.76 10.72 -0.13
CA TYR A 507 -16.14 10.59 -0.53
C TYR A 507 -16.51 9.13 -0.72
N ALA A 508 -17.70 8.75 -0.26
CA ALA A 508 -18.23 7.41 -0.43
C ALA A 508 -19.74 7.42 -0.67
N TYR A 509 -20.24 6.30 -1.16
CA TYR A 509 -21.65 6.00 -1.37
C TYR A 509 -21.92 4.59 -0.88
N SER A 510 -23.05 4.35 -0.21
CA SER A 510 -23.48 2.99 0.15
C SER A 510 -24.82 2.65 -0.49
N THR A 511 -24.98 1.40 -0.91
CA THR A 511 -26.27 0.85 -1.32
C THR A 511 -27.07 0.43 -0.09
N ARG A 512 -28.38 0.17 -0.26
CA ARG A 512 -29.25 -0.37 0.81
C ARG A 512 -28.79 -1.75 1.29
N GLU A 513 -28.20 -2.52 0.39
CA GLU A 513 -27.64 -3.85 0.69
C GLU A 513 -26.33 -3.79 1.48
N GLY A 514 -25.74 -2.60 1.69
CA GLY A 514 -24.54 -2.41 2.49
C GLY A 514 -23.21 -2.46 1.71
N TYR A 515 -23.24 -2.40 0.38
CA TYR A 515 -22.05 -2.27 -0.45
C TYR A 515 -21.57 -0.82 -0.48
N ILE A 516 -20.25 -0.62 -0.37
CA ILE A 516 -19.59 0.69 -0.31
C ILE A 516 -18.85 0.96 -1.61
N TYR A 517 -18.98 2.18 -2.11
CA TYR A 517 -18.14 2.75 -3.18
C TYR A 517 -17.33 3.89 -2.59
N VAL A 518 -16.02 3.80 -2.70
CA VAL A 518 -15.13 4.92 -2.37
C VAL A 518 -14.82 5.67 -3.65
N LEU A 519 -15.19 6.95 -3.69
CA LEU A 519 -15.24 7.74 -4.92
C LEU A 519 -13.96 8.58 -5.12
N GLY A 520 -13.29 8.98 -4.04
CA GLY A 520 -12.09 9.82 -4.09
C GLY A 520 -11.99 10.77 -2.91
N ARG A 521 -11.06 11.74 -2.98
CA ARG A 521 -10.72 12.64 -1.88
C ARG A 521 -11.61 13.87 -1.81
N LEU A 522 -11.92 14.30 -0.56
CA LEU A 522 -12.57 15.57 -0.25
C LEU A 522 -11.64 16.79 -0.44
N ASP A 523 -10.34 16.61 -0.26
CA ASP A 523 -9.35 17.69 -0.09
C ASP A 523 -8.60 18.08 -1.37
N GLY A 524 -9.13 17.73 -2.54
CA GLY A 524 -8.54 18.11 -3.83
C GLY A 524 -7.21 17.41 -4.18
N VAL A 525 -6.77 16.47 -3.38
CA VAL A 525 -5.57 15.66 -3.61
C VAL A 525 -5.64 14.93 -4.94
N ILE A 526 -4.55 14.91 -5.66
CA ILE A 526 -4.41 14.18 -6.93
C ILE A 526 -4.11 12.72 -6.62
N LYS A 527 -4.91 11.81 -7.14
CA LYS A 527 -4.61 10.38 -7.14
C LYS A 527 -4.06 9.96 -8.49
N SER A 528 -2.74 9.82 -8.58
CA SER A 528 -2.08 9.36 -9.80
C SER A 528 -1.40 8.03 -9.58
N SER A 529 -1.82 6.98 -10.31
CA SER A 529 -1.26 5.62 -10.20
C SER A 529 -1.21 5.08 -8.77
N GLY A 530 -2.22 5.38 -7.94
CA GLY A 530 -2.29 4.98 -6.52
C GLY A 530 -1.59 5.92 -5.54
N TYR A 531 -0.92 6.96 -6.02
CA TYR A 531 -0.19 7.91 -5.19
C TYR A 531 -1.05 9.12 -4.81
N ARG A 532 -0.86 9.62 -3.59
CA ARG A 532 -1.48 10.86 -3.11
C ARG A 532 -0.51 12.01 -3.31
N ILE A 533 -0.89 12.97 -4.15
CA ILE A 533 -0.04 14.08 -4.53
C ILE A 533 -0.73 15.39 -4.15
N SER A 534 -0.07 16.21 -3.34
CA SER A 534 -0.56 17.55 -3.00
C SER A 534 -0.14 18.54 -4.07
N PRO A 535 -1.09 19.26 -4.68
CA PRO A 535 -0.75 20.39 -5.54
C PRO A 535 0.16 21.42 -4.86
N GLY A 536 -0.20 21.84 -3.64
CA GLY A 536 0.51 22.87 -2.89
C GLY A 536 1.97 22.57 -2.64
N SER A 537 2.27 21.35 -2.55
CA SER A 537 3.56 20.78 -2.27
C SER A 537 4.53 20.89 -3.42
N ILE A 538 4.05 20.53 -4.61
CA ILE A 538 4.81 20.70 -5.85
C ILE A 538 5.02 22.20 -6.10
N GLU A 539 3.98 23.01 -5.88
CA GLU A 539 4.03 24.46 -6.05
C GLU A 539 5.11 25.08 -5.17
N LYS A 540 5.16 24.70 -3.88
CA LYS A 540 6.16 25.18 -2.94
C LYS A 540 7.57 24.77 -3.32
N ALA A 541 7.78 23.47 -3.63
CA ALA A 541 9.09 22.96 -4.01
C ALA A 541 9.63 23.65 -5.27
N LEU A 542 8.77 23.90 -6.28
CA LEU A 542 9.13 24.60 -7.49
C LEU A 542 9.41 26.09 -7.25
N LYS A 543 8.65 26.75 -6.37
CA LYS A 543 8.90 28.12 -5.96
C LYS A 543 10.25 28.26 -5.25
N ASP A 544 10.54 27.37 -4.31
CA ASP A 544 11.77 27.37 -3.53
C ASP A 544 13.01 27.09 -4.41
N LEU A 545 12.89 26.23 -5.43
CA LEU A 545 14.01 25.87 -6.29
C LEU A 545 14.20 26.79 -7.48
N LEU A 546 13.11 27.08 -8.22
CA LEU A 546 13.15 27.77 -9.50
C LEU A 546 12.75 29.26 -9.38
N GLY A 547 12.22 29.69 -8.24
CA GLY A 547 11.65 31.03 -8.04
C GLY A 547 10.40 31.30 -8.89
N VAL A 548 9.72 30.28 -9.38
CA VAL A 548 8.57 30.40 -10.29
C VAL A 548 7.26 30.21 -9.54
N GLU A 549 6.31 31.14 -9.74
CA GLU A 549 4.93 30.94 -9.29
C GLU A 549 4.23 29.95 -10.20
N VAL A 550 3.77 28.84 -9.61
CA VAL A 550 3.14 27.71 -10.30
C VAL A 550 1.85 27.38 -9.57
N THR A 551 0.81 27.01 -10.31
CA THR A 551 -0.34 26.27 -9.75
C THR A 551 -0.41 24.89 -10.37
N VAL A 552 -0.77 23.91 -9.56
CA VAL A 552 -0.87 22.51 -9.95
C VAL A 552 -2.33 22.09 -9.94
N LEU A 553 -2.79 21.61 -11.07
CA LEU A 553 -4.14 21.11 -11.27
C LEU A 553 -4.12 19.62 -11.62
N LYS A 554 -5.26 18.99 -11.51
CA LYS A 554 -5.48 17.61 -11.93
C LYS A 554 -6.32 17.52 -13.18
N CYS A 555 -6.01 16.53 -14.01
CA CYS A 555 -6.81 16.16 -15.15
C CYS A 555 -7.16 14.68 -15.11
N ARG A 556 -8.26 14.30 -15.73
CA ARG A 556 -8.62 12.89 -15.92
C ARG A 556 -7.67 12.24 -16.89
N ASP A 557 -6.99 11.22 -16.41
CA ASP A 557 -6.04 10.44 -17.20
C ASP A 557 -6.58 9.02 -17.35
N PRO A 558 -6.82 8.57 -18.58
CA PRO A 558 -7.30 7.23 -18.82
C PRO A 558 -6.39 6.12 -18.29
N MET A 559 -5.08 6.38 -18.14
CA MET A 559 -4.08 5.41 -17.70
C MET A 559 -3.79 5.49 -16.20
N ARG A 560 -3.79 6.72 -15.63
CA ARG A 560 -3.34 6.98 -14.27
C ARG A 560 -4.47 7.35 -13.30
N PHE A 561 -5.72 7.35 -13.76
CA PHE A 561 -6.90 7.88 -13.10
C PHE A 561 -6.90 9.41 -13.07
N GLU A 562 -5.90 10.03 -12.46
CA GLU A 562 -5.63 11.47 -12.53
C GLU A 562 -4.15 11.69 -12.84
N SER A 563 -3.85 12.74 -13.58
CA SER A 563 -2.48 13.20 -13.85
C SER A 563 -2.31 14.68 -13.50
N ILE A 564 -1.06 15.09 -13.40
CA ILE A 564 -0.65 16.41 -12.96
C ILE A 564 -0.45 17.32 -14.15
N ILE A 565 -1.02 18.53 -14.05
CA ILE A 565 -0.74 19.64 -14.95
C ILE A 565 -0.15 20.77 -14.12
N ALA A 566 0.94 21.37 -14.57
CA ALA A 566 1.50 22.58 -13.99
C ALA A 566 1.21 23.78 -14.87
N ILE A 567 0.73 24.88 -14.27
CA ILE A 567 0.53 26.16 -14.93
C ILE A 567 1.40 27.20 -14.23
N CYS A 568 2.37 27.77 -14.92
CA CYS A 568 3.34 28.72 -14.38
C CYS A 568 3.16 30.13 -14.94
N VAL A 569 3.64 31.12 -14.21
CA VAL A 569 3.84 32.47 -14.76
C VAL A 569 4.90 32.37 -15.86
N GLU A 570 4.67 32.99 -17.00
CA GLU A 570 5.62 32.98 -18.12
C GLU A 570 7.03 33.41 -17.67
N SER A 571 7.95 32.46 -17.72
CA SER A 571 9.34 32.59 -17.27
C SER A 571 10.22 31.58 -17.99
N PRO A 572 11.49 31.87 -18.27
CA PRO A 572 12.44 30.90 -18.82
C PRO A 572 12.50 29.59 -18.02
N ASN A 573 12.35 29.69 -16.68
CA ASN A 573 12.41 28.55 -15.78
C ASN A 573 11.20 27.59 -15.88
N CYS A 574 10.14 27.98 -16.58
CA CYS A 574 8.99 27.08 -16.83
C CYS A 574 9.38 25.82 -17.61
N SER A 575 10.38 25.90 -18.48
CA SER A 575 10.90 24.76 -19.22
C SER A 575 11.59 23.72 -18.32
N GLU A 576 12.05 24.12 -17.15
CA GLU A 576 12.77 23.28 -16.18
C GLU A 576 11.84 22.56 -15.21
N ILE A 577 10.54 22.91 -15.13
CA ILE A 577 9.58 22.39 -14.14
C ILE A 577 9.53 20.86 -14.13
N LYS A 578 9.45 20.22 -15.30
CA LYS A 578 9.42 18.74 -15.36
C LYS A 578 10.67 18.13 -14.76
N GLN A 579 11.84 18.61 -15.18
CA GLN A 579 13.12 18.11 -14.71
C GLN A 579 13.32 18.38 -13.21
N ALA A 580 12.97 19.57 -12.75
CA ALA A 580 13.05 19.97 -11.36
C ALA A 580 12.15 19.10 -10.48
N THR A 581 10.89 18.92 -10.86
CA THR A 581 9.94 18.07 -10.15
C THR A 581 10.44 16.63 -10.06
N ARG A 582 10.91 16.07 -11.17
CA ARG A 582 11.46 14.72 -11.23
C ARG A 582 12.67 14.54 -10.32
N THR A 583 13.56 15.50 -10.28
CA THR A 583 14.82 15.43 -9.50
C THR A 583 14.59 15.59 -8.00
N LEU A 584 13.68 16.49 -7.60
CA LEU A 584 13.39 16.79 -6.19
C LEU A 584 12.45 15.77 -5.55
N LEU A 585 11.32 15.54 -6.20
CA LEU A 585 10.19 14.81 -5.63
C LEU A 585 10.06 13.39 -6.21
N GLY A 586 10.65 13.16 -7.38
CA GLY A 586 10.60 11.87 -8.08
C GLY A 586 9.71 11.86 -9.33
N PRO A 587 9.83 10.84 -10.17
CA PRO A 587 9.13 10.77 -11.47
C PRO A 587 7.61 10.64 -11.37
N ILE A 588 7.09 10.26 -10.20
CA ILE A 588 5.64 10.08 -9.97
C ILE A 588 4.89 11.41 -10.01
N VAL A 589 5.52 12.48 -9.55
CA VAL A 589 4.94 13.83 -9.44
C VAL A 589 5.30 14.73 -10.61
N GLU A 590 5.97 14.18 -11.61
CA GLU A 590 6.31 14.94 -12.83
C GLU A 590 5.04 15.34 -13.61
N PRO A 591 4.80 16.65 -13.85
CA PRO A 591 3.66 17.10 -14.61
C PRO A 591 3.71 16.58 -16.05
N ILE A 592 2.60 16.06 -16.55
CA ILE A 592 2.53 15.60 -17.95
C ILE A 592 2.51 16.77 -18.93
N ILE A 593 1.89 17.90 -18.52
CA ILE A 593 1.82 19.14 -19.28
C ILE A 593 2.29 20.30 -18.39
N VAL A 594 3.06 21.21 -18.98
CA VAL A 594 3.38 22.52 -18.40
C VAL A 594 2.82 23.58 -19.33
N ALA A 595 2.01 24.48 -18.79
CA ALA A 595 1.42 25.61 -19.52
C ALA A 595 1.74 26.93 -18.80
N THR A 596 1.48 28.07 -19.45
CA THR A 596 1.70 29.40 -18.87
C THR A 596 0.41 30.19 -18.74
N ALA A 597 0.31 31.02 -17.70
CA ALA A 597 -0.81 31.93 -17.50
C ALA A 597 -0.36 33.20 -16.74
N PRO A 598 -1.13 34.29 -16.79
CA PRO A 598 -0.88 35.47 -15.98
C PRO A 598 -0.94 35.16 -14.48
N LEU A 599 -0.13 35.86 -13.67
CA LEU A 599 -0.04 35.67 -12.22
C LEU A 599 -1.41 35.72 -11.51
N LYS A 600 -2.29 36.62 -11.92
CA LYS A 600 -3.65 36.74 -11.39
C LYS A 600 -4.42 35.42 -11.56
N THR A 601 -4.40 34.86 -12.77
CA THR A 601 -5.06 33.58 -13.08
C THR A 601 -4.49 32.42 -12.25
N ILE A 602 -3.17 32.39 -12.03
CA ILE A 602 -2.54 31.37 -11.18
C ILE A 602 -3.07 31.43 -9.76
N PHE A 603 -3.23 32.61 -9.16
CA PHE A 603 -3.81 32.75 -7.83
C PHE A 603 -5.29 32.38 -7.78
N GLU A 604 -6.08 32.70 -8.80
CA GLU A 604 -7.48 32.31 -8.91
C GLU A 604 -7.63 30.78 -8.98
N LEU A 605 -6.82 30.12 -9.82
CA LEU A 605 -6.79 28.66 -9.93
C LEU A 605 -6.33 27.99 -8.64
N ARG A 606 -5.31 28.53 -7.96
CA ARG A 606 -4.80 28.02 -6.69
C ARG A 606 -5.85 28.05 -5.59
N ASN A 607 -6.71 29.05 -5.57
CA ASN A 607 -7.81 29.17 -4.61
C ASN A 607 -8.99 28.22 -4.93
N ASN A 608 -9.02 27.63 -6.14
CA ASN A 608 -10.10 26.77 -6.60
C ASN A 608 -9.59 25.35 -6.93
N ARG A 609 -9.02 24.69 -5.92
CA ARG A 609 -8.29 23.40 -6.05
C ARG A 609 -9.17 22.19 -6.44
N ASN A 610 -10.49 22.35 -6.46
CA ASN A 610 -11.42 21.29 -6.87
C ASN A 610 -11.62 21.19 -8.38
N ILE A 611 -10.92 22.03 -9.15
CA ILE A 611 -10.96 21.98 -10.62
C ILE A 611 -10.33 20.67 -11.08
N VAL A 612 -11.09 19.93 -11.86
CA VAL A 612 -10.63 18.71 -12.55
C VAL A 612 -10.86 18.92 -14.04
N LEU A 613 -9.80 18.94 -14.81
CA LEU A 613 -9.94 18.95 -16.26
C LEU A 613 -10.43 17.60 -16.76
N GLU A 614 -11.42 17.57 -17.64
CA GLU A 614 -12.02 16.33 -18.16
C GLU A 614 -11.03 15.50 -19.00
N GLU A 615 -10.00 16.14 -19.54
CA GLU A 615 -8.91 15.48 -20.25
C GLU A 615 -7.57 16.17 -20.00
N CYS A 616 -6.50 15.42 -20.14
CA CYS A 616 -5.14 15.92 -19.98
C CYS A 616 -4.62 16.45 -21.33
N SER A 617 -5.13 17.61 -21.77
CA SER A 617 -4.77 18.21 -23.04
C SER A 617 -4.53 19.72 -22.95
N LEU A 618 -3.71 20.26 -23.83
CA LEU A 618 -3.52 21.72 -23.95
C LEU A 618 -4.82 22.44 -24.32
N ASN A 619 -5.70 21.79 -25.09
CA ASN A 619 -7.01 22.34 -25.45
C ASN A 619 -7.90 22.54 -24.22
N ALA A 620 -7.96 21.55 -23.31
CA ALA A 620 -8.70 21.67 -22.06
C ALA A 620 -8.14 22.79 -21.17
N ILE A 621 -6.83 22.95 -21.11
CA ILE A 621 -6.17 24.03 -20.37
C ILE A 621 -6.51 25.38 -21.00
N ASN A 622 -6.37 25.53 -22.30
CA ASN A 622 -6.66 26.78 -23.01
C ASN A 622 -8.14 27.18 -22.87
N LYS A 623 -9.04 26.19 -22.90
CA LYS A 623 -10.47 26.42 -22.63
C LYS A 623 -10.70 26.95 -21.22
N LEU A 624 -10.12 26.32 -20.20
CA LEU A 624 -10.19 26.78 -18.80
C LEU A 624 -9.66 28.21 -18.65
N LEU A 625 -8.52 28.52 -19.30
CA LEU A 625 -7.89 29.84 -19.21
C LEU A 625 -8.67 30.94 -19.96
N SER A 626 -9.42 30.60 -21.02
CA SER A 626 -10.22 31.54 -21.81
C SER A 626 -11.63 31.78 -21.28
N GLU A 627 -12.27 30.76 -20.75
CA GLU A 627 -13.65 30.84 -20.24
C GLU A 627 -13.73 31.37 -18.79
N GLY A 628 -12.59 31.40 -18.08
CA GLY A 628 -12.53 31.77 -16.66
C GLY A 628 -13.12 30.73 -15.72
N LEU A 629 -13.10 31.04 -14.43
CA LEU A 629 -13.65 30.19 -13.35
C LEU A 629 -15.15 30.55 -13.13
N ASN A 630 -16.03 30.26 -14.09
CA ASN A 630 -17.48 30.39 -13.87
C ASN A 630 -18.08 29.16 -13.21
#